data_f3c740f01171610b2f962dbb4d8afb1f
#
_entry.id   f3c740f01171610b2f962dbb4d8afb1f
#
_cell.length_a   1.000
_cell.length_b   1.000
_cell.length_c   1.000
_cell.angle_alpha   90.00
_cell.angle_beta   90.00
_cell.angle_gamma   90.00
#
_symmetry.space_group_name_H-M   'P 1'
#
loop_
_entity.id
_entity.type
_entity.pdbx_description
1 polymer ?
#
loop_
_entity_poly.entity_id
_entity_poly.type
_entity_poly.pdbx_seq_one_letter_code
_entity_poly.pdbx_strand_id
1 'polypeptide(L)'
;MRTAITIVTTLALLAISGCQSSSLRGGGMTEDVGFKILVPSGDTDVKQGEVRNITISLQRGENFKRGVNLEIKASEGISVFPTEIYVKGSETPDIQLRIASTRDTALGAYLVSVKGTPKTGEPTSIAFTVKVVTP
;
A
#
# COMPACT_ATOMS: atom_id res chain seq x y z
N MET A 1 63.95 -9.08 -14.20
CA MET A 1 63.34 -8.75 -14.00
C MET A 1 62.07 -8.60 -14.13
N ARG A 2 61.37 -8.83 -13.79
CA ARG A 2 60.26 -8.73 -14.03
C ARG A 2 59.51 -8.12 -13.20
N THR A 3 58.72 -7.71 -13.28
CA THR A 3 57.94 -6.89 -12.55
C THR A 3 56.62 -7.38 -12.35
N ALA A 4 56.31 -7.57 -11.20
CA ALA A 4 54.98 -8.03 -10.89
C ALA A 4 54.08 -6.84 -10.84
N ILE A 5 53.14 -6.88 -11.62
CA ILE A 5 52.17 -5.86 -11.55
C ILE A 5 51.04 -6.34 -10.74
N THR A 6 50.91 -5.75 -9.69
CA THR A 6 49.81 -6.09 -8.84
C THR A 6 48.66 -5.23 -9.22
N ILE A 7 47.71 -5.83 -9.74
CA ILE A 7 46.51 -5.10 -10.02
C ILE A 7 45.63 -5.30 -8.88
N VAL A 8 45.48 -4.26 -8.20
CA VAL A 8 44.52 -4.30 -7.13
C VAL A 8 43.20 -3.92 -7.68
N THR A 9 42.42 -4.85 -7.80
CA THR A 9 41.08 -4.60 -8.23
C THR A 9 40.30 -4.28 -7.00
N THR A 10 40.06 -3.04 -6.85
CA THR A 10 39.23 -2.64 -5.77
C THR A 10 37.81 -2.87 -6.16
N LEU A 11 37.25 -3.79 -5.55
CA LEU A 11 35.87 -4.05 -5.79
C LEU A 11 35.06 -3.18 -4.87
N ALA A 12 34.47 -2.23 -5.46
CA ALA A 12 33.59 -1.41 -4.69
C ALA A 12 32.30 -2.14 -4.54
N LEU A 13 32.07 -2.61 -3.38
CA LEU A 13 30.86 -3.25 -3.15
C LEU A 13 29.85 -2.28 -2.65
N LEU A 14 28.86 -2.09 -3.42
CA LEU A 14 27.81 -1.25 -3.00
C LEU A 14 26.82 -2.03 -2.27
N ALA A 15 26.81 -1.86 -1.04
CA ALA A 15 25.76 -2.45 -0.26
C ALA A 15 24.56 -1.58 -0.38
N ILE A 16 23.60 -2.05 -1.02
CA ILE A 16 22.39 -1.35 -1.07
C ILE A 16 21.53 -1.84 0.00
N SER A 17 21.44 -1.09 1.00
CA SER A 17 20.54 -1.47 2.01
C SER A 17 19.21 -0.93 1.66
N GLY A 18 18.37 -1.75 1.27
CA GLY A 18 17.02 -1.35 1.11
C GLY A 18 16.41 -1.18 2.45
N CYS A 19 16.13 0.01 2.81
CA CYS A 19 15.39 0.26 3.99
C CYS A 19 13.99 -0.17 3.80
N GLN A 20 13.61 -1.18 4.46
CA GLN A 20 12.27 -1.64 4.36
C GLN A 20 11.49 -1.08 5.49
N SER A 21 10.51 -0.36 5.14
CA SER A 21 9.59 0.09 6.10
C SER A 21 8.84 -1.09 6.62
N SER A 22 8.68 -1.17 7.86
CA SER A 22 8.20 -2.36 8.45
C SER A 22 6.70 -2.53 8.44
N SER A 23 5.96 -1.53 8.74
CA SER A 23 4.54 -1.74 8.99
C SER A 23 3.62 -1.24 7.90
N LEU A 24 3.95 -0.14 7.29
CA LEU A 24 3.09 0.47 6.29
C LEU A 24 3.88 0.84 5.05
N ARG A 25 3.21 0.72 3.92
CA ARG A 25 3.78 1.13 2.68
C ARG A 25 2.96 2.30 2.17
N GLY A 26 3.62 3.36 1.81
CA GLY A 26 2.94 4.54 1.35
C GLY A 26 2.97 4.67 -0.15
N GLY A 27 1.92 5.24 -0.69
CA GLY A 27 1.86 5.59 -2.10
C GLY A 27 1.38 7.01 -2.22
N GLY A 28 1.87 7.70 -3.22
CA GLY A 28 1.49 9.06 -3.47
C GLY A 28 2.59 10.04 -3.18
N MET A 29 2.25 11.28 -3.24
CA MET A 29 3.21 12.35 -3.06
C MET A 29 3.43 12.65 -1.61
N THR A 30 4.68 12.95 -1.27
CA THR A 30 5.04 13.29 0.09
C THR A 30 5.32 14.75 0.27
N GLU A 31 5.13 15.54 -0.76
CA GLU A 31 5.34 16.96 -0.68
C GLU A 31 4.24 17.66 0.13
N ASP A 32 4.51 18.87 0.56
CA ASP A 32 3.55 19.61 1.35
C ASP A 32 2.21 19.79 0.66
N VAL A 33 2.20 19.78 -0.65
CA VAL A 33 1.00 20.00 -1.43
C VAL A 33 0.31 18.72 -1.84
N GLY A 34 0.83 17.59 -1.45
CA GLY A 34 0.31 16.30 -1.85
C GLY A 34 -0.28 15.51 -0.70
N PHE A 35 -0.64 14.28 -1.00
CA PHE A 35 -1.14 13.38 0.00
C PHE A 35 -0.60 11.98 -0.26
N LYS A 36 -0.74 11.11 0.73
CA LYS A 36 -0.19 9.78 0.69
C LYS A 36 -1.18 8.81 1.29
N ILE A 37 -1.35 7.69 0.67
CA ILE A 37 -2.21 6.64 1.18
C ILE A 37 -1.32 5.55 1.78
N LEU A 38 -1.56 5.21 3.04
CA LEU A 38 -0.79 4.18 3.72
C LEU A 38 -1.63 2.91 3.81
N VAL A 39 -1.06 1.82 3.37
CA VAL A 39 -1.70 0.51 3.41
C VAL A 39 -0.79 -0.45 4.15
N PRO A 40 -1.30 -1.59 4.62
CA PRO A 40 -0.43 -2.55 5.28
C PRO A 40 0.69 -3.01 4.36
N SER A 41 1.90 -3.11 4.89
CA SER A 41 3.00 -3.67 4.15
C SER A 41 3.01 -5.16 4.41
N GLY A 42 3.32 -5.94 3.40
CA GLY A 42 3.25 -7.37 3.52
C GLY A 42 1.84 -7.89 3.27
N ASP A 43 1.71 -9.17 3.37
CA ASP A 43 0.45 -9.83 3.06
C ASP A 43 -0.48 -9.83 4.25
N THR A 44 -1.75 -9.65 3.97
CA THR A 44 -2.79 -9.78 4.98
C THR A 44 -3.46 -11.12 4.75
N ASP A 45 -3.50 -11.97 5.76
CA ASP A 45 -4.10 -13.29 5.64
C ASP A 45 -5.57 -13.26 6.04
N VAL A 46 -6.39 -13.88 5.22
CA VAL A 46 -7.82 -14.02 5.49
C VAL A 46 -8.17 -15.48 5.29
N LYS A 47 -8.81 -16.08 6.26
CA LYS A 47 -9.24 -17.47 6.10
C LYS A 47 -10.48 -17.56 5.22
N GLN A 48 -10.63 -18.67 4.54
CA GLN A 48 -11.84 -18.89 3.76
C GLN A 48 -13.08 -18.76 4.64
N GLY A 49 -14.03 -17.97 4.18
CA GLY A 49 -15.25 -17.73 4.93
C GLY A 49 -15.12 -16.73 6.06
N GLU A 50 -13.97 -16.07 6.17
CA GLU A 50 -13.71 -15.12 7.24
C GLU A 50 -13.82 -13.69 6.76
N VAL A 51 -14.11 -12.81 7.70
CA VAL A 51 -14.09 -11.37 7.46
C VAL A 51 -12.98 -10.79 8.32
N ARG A 52 -12.15 -9.96 7.71
CA ARG A 52 -11.07 -9.34 8.43
C ARG A 52 -11.08 -7.83 8.22
N ASN A 53 -10.82 -7.10 9.29
CA ASN A 53 -10.72 -5.65 9.22
C ASN A 53 -9.27 -5.25 9.10
N ILE A 54 -9.02 -4.30 8.20
CA ILE A 54 -7.70 -3.71 8.07
C ILE A 54 -7.85 -2.21 8.09
N THR A 55 -6.78 -1.54 8.43
CA THR A 55 -6.78 -0.08 8.51
C THR A 55 -5.89 0.49 7.42
N ILE A 56 -6.41 1.47 6.70
CA ILE A 56 -5.60 2.28 5.81
C ILE A 56 -5.67 3.70 6.31
N SER A 57 -4.69 4.51 5.95
CA SER A 57 -4.61 5.89 6.43
C SER A 57 -4.34 6.84 5.29
N LEU A 58 -4.84 8.04 5.44
CA LEU A 58 -4.55 9.12 4.51
C LEU A 58 -3.71 10.15 5.23
N GLN A 59 -2.52 10.40 4.70
CA GLN A 59 -1.65 11.45 5.23
C GLN A 59 -1.60 12.60 4.25
N ARG A 60 -1.68 13.81 4.77
CA ARG A 60 -1.65 15.01 3.95
C ARG A 60 -0.41 15.81 4.24
N GLY A 61 0.11 16.47 3.22
CA GLY A 61 1.13 17.48 3.42
C GLY A 61 0.51 18.69 4.12
N GLU A 62 1.33 19.53 4.68
CA GLU A 62 0.87 20.67 5.46
C GLU A 62 -0.06 21.59 4.68
N ASN A 63 0.21 21.74 3.41
CA ASN A 63 -0.56 22.65 2.58
C ASN A 63 -1.63 21.96 1.73
N PHE A 64 -1.83 20.69 1.94
CA PHE A 64 -2.84 19.96 1.19
C PHE A 64 -4.13 19.93 2.00
N LYS A 65 -5.05 20.79 1.64
CA LYS A 65 -6.33 20.94 2.35
C LYS A 65 -7.52 20.55 1.49
N ARG A 66 -7.31 19.71 0.51
CA ARG A 66 -8.38 19.35 -0.42
C ARG A 66 -9.06 18.06 -0.02
N GLY A 67 -10.32 17.92 -0.41
CA GLY A 67 -11.02 16.67 -0.21
C GLY A 67 -10.46 15.61 -1.14
N VAL A 68 -10.50 14.38 -0.70
CA VAL A 68 -10.02 13.23 -1.48
C VAL A 68 -11.10 12.18 -1.49
N ASN A 69 -11.42 11.68 -2.67
CA ASN A 69 -12.34 10.58 -2.81
C ASN A 69 -11.53 9.30 -2.94
N LEU A 70 -11.76 8.36 -2.05
CA LEU A 70 -11.06 7.08 -2.07
C LEU A 70 -11.97 6.03 -2.68
N GLU A 71 -11.45 5.35 -3.70
CA GLU A 71 -12.14 4.22 -4.30
C GLU A 71 -11.35 2.96 -4.00
N ILE A 72 -12.02 1.95 -3.49
CA ILE A 72 -11.38 0.71 -3.11
C ILE A 72 -11.95 -0.41 -3.96
N LYS A 73 -11.08 -1.16 -4.60
CA LYS A 73 -11.48 -2.28 -5.45
C LYS A 73 -10.70 -3.52 -5.07
N ALA A 74 -11.40 -4.64 -5.05
CA ALA A 74 -10.78 -5.93 -4.77
C ALA A 74 -10.83 -6.80 -6.00
N SER A 75 -9.86 -7.70 -6.13
CA SER A 75 -9.87 -8.70 -7.19
C SER A 75 -11.06 -9.64 -7.02
N GLU A 76 -11.46 -10.25 -8.12
CA GLU A 76 -12.52 -11.26 -8.08
C GLU A 76 -12.18 -12.35 -7.07
N GLY A 77 -13.17 -12.76 -6.32
CA GLY A 77 -12.99 -13.81 -5.32
C GLY A 77 -13.05 -13.33 -3.90
N ILE A 78 -12.73 -12.07 -3.67
CA ILE A 78 -12.88 -11.46 -2.35
C ILE A 78 -13.68 -10.18 -2.50
N SER A 79 -14.21 -9.72 -1.38
CA SER A 79 -14.95 -8.47 -1.39
C SER A 79 -14.37 -7.51 -0.37
N VAL A 80 -14.58 -6.25 -0.59
CA VAL A 80 -14.10 -5.21 0.31
C VAL A 80 -15.22 -4.19 0.55
N PHE A 81 -15.29 -3.68 1.73
CA PHE A 81 -16.27 -2.66 2.08
C PHE A 81 -15.65 -1.70 3.09
N PRO A 82 -15.85 -0.41 2.96
CA PRO A 82 -16.59 0.26 1.88
C PRO A 82 -15.78 0.34 0.60
N THR A 83 -16.46 0.61 -0.50
CA THR A 83 -15.78 0.73 -1.81
C THR A 83 -15.51 2.18 -2.18
N GLU A 84 -16.10 3.10 -1.47
CA GLU A 84 -15.89 4.51 -1.74
C GLU A 84 -16.05 5.33 -0.47
N ILE A 85 -15.12 6.23 -0.23
CA ILE A 85 -15.14 7.09 0.94
C ILE A 85 -14.67 8.47 0.54
N TYR A 86 -15.37 9.49 0.98
CA TYR A 86 -14.92 10.85 0.78
C TYR A 86 -14.28 11.38 2.06
N VAL A 87 -13.05 11.87 1.94
CA VAL A 87 -12.31 12.42 3.08
C VAL A 87 -12.26 13.93 2.93
N LYS A 88 -12.77 14.63 3.92
CA LYS A 88 -12.80 16.09 3.89
C LYS A 88 -11.40 16.70 3.93
N GLY A 89 -11.30 17.92 3.48
CA GLY A 89 -10.02 18.58 3.28
C GLY A 89 -9.14 18.77 4.49
N SER A 90 -9.70 18.68 5.67
CA SER A 90 -8.94 18.88 6.90
C SER A 90 -8.76 17.60 7.70
N GLU A 91 -9.21 16.47 7.19
CA GLU A 91 -9.17 15.22 7.94
C GLU A 91 -8.01 14.34 7.51
N THR A 92 -7.44 13.64 8.47
CA THR A 92 -6.42 12.63 8.20
C THR A 92 -6.85 11.34 8.88
N PRO A 93 -7.93 10.73 8.43
CA PRO A 93 -8.52 9.61 9.15
C PRO A 93 -7.79 8.31 8.94
N ASP A 94 -7.99 7.43 9.90
CA ASP A 94 -7.71 6.02 9.72
C ASP A 94 -9.01 5.41 9.22
N ILE A 95 -8.94 4.66 8.16
CA ILE A 95 -10.10 4.10 7.51
C ILE A 95 -10.10 2.60 7.70
N GLN A 96 -11.21 2.09 8.22
CA GLN A 96 -11.35 0.66 8.42
C GLN A 96 -11.97 0.02 7.19
N LEU A 97 -11.27 -0.93 6.61
CA LEU A 97 -11.78 -1.72 5.51
C LEU A 97 -12.10 -3.11 6.00
N ARG A 98 -13.21 -3.63 5.52
CA ARG A 98 -13.60 -4.98 5.84
C ARG A 98 -13.40 -5.84 4.61
N ILE A 99 -12.57 -6.85 4.72
CA ILE A 99 -12.28 -7.76 3.63
C ILE A 99 -12.91 -9.10 3.96
N ALA A 100 -13.67 -9.62 3.01
CA ALA A 100 -14.38 -10.87 3.22
C ALA A 100 -14.04 -11.86 2.13
N SER A 101 -13.93 -13.11 2.51
CA SER A 101 -13.83 -14.21 1.57
C SER A 101 -14.97 -15.17 1.86
N THR A 102 -15.27 -16.03 0.90
CA THR A 102 -16.28 -17.06 1.09
C THR A 102 -15.58 -18.39 1.24
N ARG A 103 -16.36 -19.40 1.61
CA ARG A 103 -15.80 -20.76 1.73
C ARG A 103 -15.33 -21.28 0.38
N ASP A 104 -15.88 -20.74 -0.69
CA ASP A 104 -15.54 -21.16 -2.04
C ASP A 104 -14.42 -20.33 -2.67
N THR A 105 -13.93 -19.34 -1.95
CA THR A 105 -12.85 -18.51 -2.48
C THR A 105 -11.60 -19.37 -2.62
N ALA A 106 -11.00 -19.34 -3.80
CA ALA A 106 -9.77 -20.11 -4.02
C ALA A 106 -8.64 -19.56 -3.16
N LEU A 107 -7.80 -20.46 -2.71
CA LEU A 107 -6.62 -20.05 -1.94
C LEU A 107 -5.64 -19.33 -2.85
N GLY A 108 -4.98 -18.34 -2.31
CA GLY A 108 -3.99 -17.60 -3.06
C GLY A 108 -4.00 -16.12 -2.75
N ALA A 109 -3.30 -15.38 -3.58
CA ALA A 109 -3.12 -13.95 -3.39
C ALA A 109 -4.12 -13.16 -4.21
N TYR A 110 -4.69 -12.15 -3.60
CA TYR A 110 -5.64 -11.25 -4.23
C TYR A 110 -5.17 -9.83 -4.00
N LEU A 111 -5.49 -8.94 -4.91
CA LEU A 111 -5.11 -7.55 -4.79
C LEU A 111 -6.29 -6.68 -4.40
N VAL A 112 -6.01 -5.75 -3.50
CA VAL A 112 -6.95 -4.70 -3.17
C VAL A 112 -6.28 -3.39 -3.55
N SER A 113 -6.92 -2.62 -4.39
CA SER A 113 -6.37 -1.35 -4.82
C SER A 113 -7.15 -0.20 -4.21
N VAL A 114 -6.46 0.84 -3.84
CA VAL A 114 -7.03 2.04 -3.29
C VAL A 114 -6.60 3.21 -4.15
N LYS A 115 -7.55 3.93 -4.69
CA LYS A 115 -7.27 5.08 -5.53
C LYS A 115 -7.82 6.32 -4.85
N GLY A 116 -6.96 7.28 -4.61
CA GLY A 116 -7.37 8.56 -4.05
C GLY A 116 -7.39 9.62 -5.13
N THR A 117 -8.53 10.25 -5.30
CA THR A 117 -8.69 11.31 -6.28
C THR A 117 -8.96 12.61 -5.54
N PRO A 118 -8.01 13.55 -5.57
CA PRO A 118 -8.24 14.82 -4.91
C PRO A 118 -9.22 15.67 -5.71
N LYS A 119 -9.82 16.62 -5.05
CA LYS A 119 -10.76 17.51 -5.71
C LYS A 119 -10.10 18.22 -6.88
N THR A 120 -8.85 18.62 -6.70
CA THR A 120 -8.04 19.16 -7.78
C THR A 120 -6.66 18.54 -7.66
N GLY A 121 -6.08 18.14 -8.77
CA GLY A 121 -4.79 17.51 -8.79
C GLY A 121 -4.88 16.09 -9.32
N GLU A 122 -3.78 15.40 -9.28
CA GLU A 122 -3.69 14.08 -9.87
C GLU A 122 -4.06 12.98 -8.89
N PRO A 123 -4.72 11.93 -9.35
CA PRO A 123 -5.05 10.81 -8.49
C PRO A 123 -3.80 9.99 -8.16
N THR A 124 -3.88 9.32 -7.05
CA THR A 124 -2.81 8.45 -6.57
C THR A 124 -3.43 7.11 -6.23
N SER A 125 -2.76 6.03 -6.59
CA SER A 125 -3.25 4.71 -6.23
C SER A 125 -2.16 3.85 -5.66
N ILE A 126 -2.57 2.91 -4.83
CA ILE A 126 -1.68 1.94 -4.24
C ILE A 126 -2.46 0.64 -4.08
N ALA A 127 -1.78 -0.47 -4.07
CA ALA A 127 -2.41 -1.77 -3.88
C ALA A 127 -1.71 -2.54 -2.79
N PHE A 128 -2.44 -3.43 -2.16
CA PHE A 128 -1.86 -4.35 -1.21
C PHE A 128 -2.42 -5.74 -1.44
N THR A 129 -1.74 -6.74 -0.91
CA THR A 129 -2.06 -8.13 -1.16
C THR A 129 -2.83 -8.73 0.01
N VAL A 130 -3.89 -9.45 -0.32
CA VAL A 130 -4.64 -10.23 0.63
C VAL A 130 -4.47 -11.68 0.25
N LYS A 131 -4.09 -12.49 1.21
CA LYS A 131 -3.89 -13.90 0.97
C LYS A 131 -5.02 -14.69 1.60
N VAL A 132 -5.70 -15.48 0.80
CA VAL A 132 -6.75 -16.34 1.31
C VAL A 132 -6.13 -17.68 1.65
N VAL A 133 -6.31 -18.08 2.90
CA VAL A 133 -5.68 -19.29 3.44
C VAL A 133 -6.76 -20.24 3.94
N THR A 134 -6.35 -21.46 4.24
CA THR A 134 -7.29 -22.45 4.75
C THR A 134 -7.80 -22.04 6.12
N PRO A 135 -9.03 -22.39 6.44
CA PRO A 135 -9.63 -22.04 7.71
C PRO A 135 -8.92 -22.66 8.89
#